data_7a3bfc7343faaeca3707bdfedfef8ed7
#
_entry.id   7a3bfc7343faaeca3707bdfedfef8ed7
#
_cell.length_a   1.000
_cell.length_b   1.000
_cell.length_c   1.000
_cell.angle_alpha   90.00
_cell.angle_beta   90.00
_cell.angle_gamma   90.00
#
_symmetry.space_group_name_H-M   'P 1'
#
loop_
_entity.id
_entity.type
_entity.pdbx_description
1 polymer ?
#
loop_
_entity_poly.entity_id
_entity_poly.type
_entity_poly.pdbx_seq_one_letter_code
_entity_poly.pdbx_strand_id
1 'polypeptide(L)'
;MLCLFYFFPTELAKDHLRSKGVDVLGGIISPVNDAYQKKGLIPAQHRTKMVELAVQNYDLVRCSKWETEQSEWIRTRRALDEYKNQIAQMIKTGNGPEWLPTIDMEENEDPPRILLVCGADLMETFSVPGLWEEKDVRADTAIFFAFN
;
A
#
# COMPACT_ATOMS: atom_id res chain seq x y z
N MET A 1 -9.70 13.74 11.60
CA MET A 1 -10.69 13.41 10.54
C MET A 1 -10.06 12.82 9.28
N LEU A 2 -8.73 12.86 9.10
CA LEU A 2 -8.05 12.23 7.94
C LEU A 2 -7.93 10.69 8.05
N CYS A 3 -7.89 10.12 9.25
CA CYS A 3 -7.76 8.66 9.43
C CYS A 3 -8.97 7.86 8.92
N LEU A 4 -10.18 8.41 8.98
CA LEU A 4 -11.40 7.75 8.51
C LEU A 4 -11.43 7.61 6.97
N PHE A 5 -10.81 8.54 6.23
CA PHE A 5 -10.78 8.51 4.78
C PHE A 5 -9.86 7.41 4.20
N TYR A 6 -8.76 7.06 4.86
CA TYR A 6 -7.88 5.98 4.40
C TYR A 6 -8.36 4.59 4.80
N PHE A 7 -9.09 4.50 5.88
CA PHE A 7 -9.57 3.22 6.39
C PHE A 7 -10.78 2.70 5.62
N PHE A 8 -11.76 3.54 5.34
CA PHE A 8 -12.98 3.18 4.61
C PHE A 8 -12.69 2.65 3.19
N PRO A 9 -11.79 3.26 2.37
CA PRO A 9 -11.40 2.70 1.08
C PRO A 9 -10.78 1.31 1.16
N THR A 10 -9.97 0.99 2.18
CA THR A 10 -9.37 -0.34 2.31
C THR A 10 -10.39 -1.42 2.64
N GLU A 11 -11.38 -1.13 3.47
CA GLU A 11 -12.48 -2.06 3.75
C GLU A 11 -13.34 -2.30 2.50
N LEU A 12 -13.71 -1.24 1.77
CA LEU A 12 -14.45 -1.37 0.51
C LEU A 12 -13.68 -2.16 -0.54
N ALA A 13 -12.38 -1.92 -0.68
CA ALA A 13 -11.51 -2.65 -1.60
C ALA A 13 -11.47 -4.14 -1.22
N LYS A 14 -11.28 -4.46 0.06
CA LYS A 14 -11.29 -5.82 0.59
C LYS A 14 -12.61 -6.53 0.25
N ASP A 15 -13.74 -5.90 0.57
CA ASP A 15 -15.06 -6.49 0.36
C ASP A 15 -15.34 -6.70 -1.13
N HIS A 16 -14.94 -5.74 -1.97
CA HIS A 16 -15.05 -5.87 -3.42
C HIS A 16 -14.19 -7.01 -3.96
N LEU A 17 -12.93 -7.12 -3.55
CA LEU A 17 -12.02 -8.20 -3.97
C LEU A 17 -12.57 -9.56 -3.55
N ARG A 18 -13.00 -9.69 -2.31
CA ARG A 18 -13.61 -10.94 -1.81
C ARG A 18 -14.89 -11.32 -2.57
N SER A 19 -15.72 -10.34 -2.96
CA SER A 19 -16.90 -10.59 -3.80
C SER A 19 -16.56 -11.12 -5.21
N LYS A 20 -15.31 -10.91 -5.66
CA LYS A 20 -14.75 -11.44 -6.91
C LYS A 20 -13.98 -12.74 -6.74
N GLY A 21 -14.02 -13.34 -5.56
CA GLY A 21 -13.30 -14.58 -5.26
C GLY A 21 -11.79 -14.41 -5.06
N VAL A 22 -11.34 -13.18 -4.81
CA VAL A 22 -9.93 -12.90 -4.50
C VAL A 22 -9.73 -13.02 -2.99
N ASP A 23 -8.81 -13.86 -2.56
CA ASP A 23 -8.41 -13.93 -1.17
C ASP A 23 -7.50 -12.74 -0.83
N VAL A 24 -7.91 -11.95 0.18
CA VAL A 24 -7.18 -10.76 0.64
C VAL A 24 -6.42 -11.12 1.89
N LEU A 25 -5.12 -11.28 1.75
CA LEU A 25 -4.20 -11.71 2.81
C LEU A 25 -3.88 -10.58 3.79
N GLY A 26 -3.90 -9.33 3.32
CA GLY A 26 -3.61 -8.17 4.16
C GLY A 26 -3.70 -6.85 3.42
N GLY A 27 -3.60 -5.75 4.17
CA GLY A 27 -3.54 -4.40 3.65
C GLY A 27 -2.40 -3.62 4.30
N ILE A 28 -1.76 -2.76 3.51
CA ILE A 28 -0.66 -1.90 3.96
C ILE A 28 -1.05 -0.45 3.73
N ILE A 29 -1.02 0.36 4.78
CA ILE A 29 -1.11 1.81 4.67
C ILE A 29 0.30 2.36 4.82
N SER A 30 0.80 3.02 3.77
CA SER A 30 2.14 3.60 3.72
C SER A 30 2.04 5.12 3.63
N PRO A 31 2.31 5.85 4.73
CA PRO A 31 2.37 7.31 4.70
C PRO A 31 3.57 7.78 3.89
N VAL A 32 3.36 8.74 2.98
CA VAL A 32 4.41 9.31 2.14
C VAL A 32 5.47 10.06 2.98
N ASN A 33 6.72 10.09 2.49
CA ASN A 33 7.82 10.84 3.12
C ASN A 33 7.57 12.36 3.07
N ASP A 34 8.12 13.11 4.04
CA ASP A 34 8.01 14.57 4.10
C ASP A 34 8.71 15.29 2.94
N ALA A 35 9.71 14.64 2.31
CA ALA A 35 10.35 15.14 1.09
C ALA A 35 9.38 15.25 -0.12
N TYR A 36 8.16 14.72 -0.02
CA TYR A 36 7.09 14.96 -1.01
C TYR A 36 6.65 16.42 -1.06
N GLN A 37 6.89 17.20 -0.01
CA GLN A 37 6.70 18.67 0.06
C GLN A 37 5.31 19.17 -0.35
N LYS A 38 4.26 18.38 -0.14
CA LYS A 38 2.88 18.83 -0.40
C LYS A 38 2.49 19.91 0.61
N LYS A 39 2.06 21.07 0.11
CA LYS A 39 1.63 22.19 0.95
C LYS A 39 0.52 21.74 1.92
N GLY A 40 0.71 22.06 3.20
CA GLY A 40 -0.25 21.70 4.26
C GLY A 40 -0.19 20.24 4.73
N LEU A 41 0.76 19.45 4.23
CA LEU A 41 0.99 18.11 4.74
C LEU A 41 1.62 18.22 6.14
N ILE A 42 0.97 17.60 7.14
CA ILE A 42 1.54 17.51 8.49
C ILE A 42 2.73 16.54 8.50
N PRO A 43 3.72 16.73 9.43
CA PRO A 43 4.92 15.90 9.46
C PRO A 43 4.62 14.39 9.45
N ALA A 44 5.46 13.62 8.75
CA ALA A 44 5.31 12.17 8.58
C ALA A 44 5.16 11.43 9.90
N GLN A 45 5.90 11.84 10.94
CA GLN A 45 5.81 11.27 12.28
C GLN A 45 4.37 11.29 12.82
N HIS A 46 3.66 12.40 12.66
CA HIS A 46 2.27 12.50 13.13
C HIS A 46 1.32 11.69 12.25
N ARG A 47 1.51 11.70 10.92
CA ARG A 47 0.68 10.93 9.98
C ARG A 47 0.84 9.43 10.25
N THR A 48 2.05 8.95 10.44
CA THR A 48 2.34 7.57 10.81
C THR A 48 1.64 7.20 12.11
N LYS A 49 1.76 8.04 13.16
CA LYS A 49 1.11 7.78 14.44
C LYS A 49 -0.41 7.73 14.32
N MET A 50 -1.00 8.60 13.50
CA MET A 50 -2.45 8.58 13.24
C MET A 50 -2.89 7.26 12.58
N VAL A 51 -2.11 6.77 11.59
CA VAL A 51 -2.40 5.50 10.92
C VAL A 51 -2.24 4.34 11.90
N GLU A 52 -1.15 4.28 12.68
CA GLU A 52 -0.95 3.24 13.70
C GLU A 52 -2.15 3.14 14.66
N LEU A 53 -2.61 4.28 15.17
CA LEU A 53 -3.77 4.33 16.07
C LEU A 53 -5.05 3.90 15.38
N ALA A 54 -5.22 4.23 14.10
CA ALA A 54 -6.41 3.85 13.35
C ALA A 54 -6.48 2.35 13.08
N VAL A 55 -5.34 1.69 12.87
CA VAL A 55 -5.28 0.26 12.53
C VAL A 55 -4.98 -0.65 13.72
N GLN A 56 -4.74 -0.13 14.91
CA GLN A 56 -4.30 -0.90 16.08
C GLN A 56 -5.21 -2.08 16.46
N ASN A 57 -6.51 -1.99 16.15
CA ASN A 57 -7.51 -3.02 16.45
C ASN A 57 -7.94 -3.80 15.19
N TYR A 58 -7.17 -3.69 14.11
CA TYR A 58 -7.45 -4.37 12.85
C TYR A 58 -6.36 -5.39 12.52
N ASP A 59 -6.75 -6.65 12.44
CA ASP A 59 -5.79 -7.72 12.17
C ASP A 59 -5.32 -7.75 10.73
N LEU A 60 -6.14 -7.27 9.80
CA LEU A 60 -5.87 -7.34 8.37
C LEU A 60 -5.01 -6.18 7.84
N VAL A 61 -5.09 -4.98 8.45
CA VAL A 61 -4.43 -3.76 7.94
C VAL A 61 -3.33 -3.31 8.88
N ARG A 62 -2.16 -2.99 8.31
CA ARG A 62 -0.97 -2.56 9.05
C ARG A 62 -0.45 -1.23 8.51
N CYS A 63 0.27 -0.49 9.36
CA CYS A 63 1.00 0.71 8.98
C CYS A 63 2.44 0.34 8.62
N SER A 64 2.88 0.67 7.42
CA SER A 64 4.31 0.62 7.07
C SER A 64 4.95 1.99 7.27
N LYS A 65 6.14 2.00 7.87
CA LYS A 65 6.99 3.19 8.04
C LYS A 65 8.05 3.31 6.95
N TRP A 66 8.18 2.32 6.11
CA TRP A 66 9.29 2.21 5.19
C TRP A 66 9.48 3.47 4.32
N GLU A 67 8.41 4.01 3.73
CA GLU A 67 8.50 5.24 2.94
C GLU A 67 8.91 6.47 3.77
N THR A 68 8.37 6.59 5.00
CA THR A 68 8.67 7.73 5.87
C THR A 68 10.10 7.74 6.42
N GLU A 69 10.76 6.59 6.45
CA GLU A 69 12.14 6.41 6.90
C GLU A 69 13.18 6.64 5.80
N GLN A 70 12.74 6.84 4.56
CA GLN A 70 13.66 7.14 3.45
C GLN A 70 14.18 8.58 3.55
N SER A 71 15.37 8.81 3.03
CA SER A 71 16.01 10.14 2.98
C SER A 71 15.43 11.06 1.89
N GLU A 72 14.69 10.49 0.94
CA GLU A 72 14.12 11.18 -0.22
C GLU A 72 12.68 10.71 -0.48
N TRP A 73 11.94 11.47 -1.29
CA TRP A 73 10.65 11.04 -1.76
C TRP A 73 10.77 9.83 -2.69
N ILE A 74 9.92 8.84 -2.42
CA ILE A 74 9.88 7.59 -3.19
C ILE A 74 8.67 7.60 -4.13
N ARG A 75 8.91 7.29 -5.40
CA ARG A 75 7.83 7.08 -6.38
C ARG A 75 7.01 5.87 -5.99
N THR A 76 5.70 5.94 -6.20
CA THR A 76 4.74 4.86 -5.88
C THR A 76 5.18 3.50 -6.42
N ARG A 77 5.66 3.45 -7.68
CA ARG A 77 6.16 2.20 -8.26
C ARG A 77 7.30 1.58 -7.47
N ARG A 78 8.29 2.39 -7.08
CA ARG A 78 9.42 1.90 -6.28
C ARG A 78 8.99 1.38 -4.92
N ALA A 79 8.00 2.02 -4.29
CA ALA A 79 7.41 1.54 -3.04
C ALA A 79 6.72 0.18 -3.22
N LEU A 80 5.93 0.01 -4.28
CA LEU A 80 5.27 -1.26 -4.59
C LEU A 80 6.28 -2.39 -4.87
N ASP A 81 7.36 -2.10 -5.62
CA ASP A 81 8.42 -3.07 -5.90
C ASP A 81 9.14 -3.48 -4.61
N GLU A 82 9.39 -2.53 -3.69
CA GLU A 82 9.98 -2.84 -2.39
C GLU A 82 9.07 -3.71 -1.53
N TYR A 83 7.80 -3.40 -1.43
CA TYR A 83 6.85 -4.24 -0.69
C TYR A 83 6.75 -5.65 -1.28
N LYS A 84 6.77 -5.77 -2.60
CA LYS A 84 6.82 -7.07 -3.28
C LYS A 84 8.07 -7.87 -2.89
N ASN A 85 9.23 -7.21 -2.84
CA ASN A 85 10.48 -7.84 -2.44
C ASN A 85 10.44 -8.29 -0.97
N GLN A 86 9.92 -7.46 -0.07
CA GLN A 86 9.80 -7.79 1.35
C GLN A 86 8.85 -8.97 1.59
N ILE A 87 7.72 -9.02 0.88
CA ILE A 87 6.80 -10.17 0.91
C ILE A 87 7.49 -11.43 0.40
N ALA A 88 8.18 -11.36 -0.74
CA ALA A 88 8.89 -12.50 -1.30
C ALA A 88 10.00 -13.01 -0.36
N GLN A 89 10.71 -12.09 0.29
CA GLN A 89 11.71 -12.44 1.29
C GLN A 89 11.09 -13.13 2.51
N MET A 90 9.97 -12.62 3.02
CA MET A 90 9.27 -13.21 4.15
C MET A 90 8.78 -14.62 3.83
N ILE A 91 8.17 -14.84 2.67
CA ILE A 91 7.73 -16.17 2.23
C ILE A 91 8.92 -17.14 2.19
N LYS A 92 10.07 -16.68 1.69
CA LYS A 92 11.26 -17.52 1.54
C LYS A 92 11.97 -17.83 2.87
N THR A 93 11.96 -16.91 3.82
CA THR A 93 12.78 -16.99 5.04
C THR A 93 11.98 -17.19 6.33
N GLY A 94 10.66 -17.01 6.27
CA GLY A 94 9.78 -16.93 7.45
C GLY A 94 9.98 -15.66 8.28
N ASN A 95 10.84 -14.73 7.85
CA ASN A 95 11.15 -13.50 8.58
C ASN A 95 10.81 -12.28 7.73
N GLY A 96 10.01 -11.38 8.27
CA GLY A 96 9.61 -10.13 7.63
C GLY A 96 9.51 -8.97 8.63
N PRO A 97 9.27 -7.76 8.14
CA PRO A 97 9.04 -6.61 9.02
C PRO A 97 7.77 -6.79 9.84
N GLU A 98 7.72 -6.21 11.03
CA GLU A 98 6.62 -6.33 12.00
C GLU A 98 5.23 -5.96 11.41
N TRP A 99 5.19 -5.02 10.47
CA TRP A 99 3.96 -4.59 9.81
C TRP A 99 3.44 -5.59 8.76
N LEU A 100 4.25 -6.55 8.33
CA LEU A 100 3.85 -7.56 7.37
C LEU A 100 3.16 -8.72 8.10
N PRO A 101 1.90 -9.07 7.78
CA PRO A 101 1.24 -10.21 8.38
C PRO A 101 1.98 -11.51 7.99
N THR A 102 1.96 -12.48 8.87
CA THR A 102 2.46 -13.83 8.53
C THR A 102 1.60 -14.40 7.42
N ILE A 103 2.23 -14.80 6.34
CA ILE A 103 1.57 -15.41 5.18
C ILE A 103 1.99 -16.88 5.15
N ASP A 104 1.06 -17.77 5.48
CA ASP A 104 1.26 -19.21 5.32
C ASP A 104 0.88 -19.55 3.88
N MET A 105 1.84 -20.06 3.12
CA MET A 105 1.63 -20.48 1.74
C MET A 105 1.90 -21.97 1.60
N GLU A 106 1.06 -22.64 0.82
CA GLU A 106 1.33 -24.01 0.39
C GLU A 106 2.42 -24.03 -0.71
N GLU A 107 3.14 -25.14 -0.82
CA GLU A 107 4.35 -25.29 -1.66
C GLU A 107 4.12 -25.03 -3.17
N ASN A 108 2.87 -25.01 -3.62
CA ASN A 108 2.49 -24.80 -5.03
C ASN A 108 1.57 -23.59 -5.26
N GLU A 109 1.43 -22.71 -4.29
CA GLU A 109 0.62 -21.50 -4.44
C GLU A 109 1.37 -20.40 -5.19
N ASP A 110 0.63 -19.66 -6.03
CA ASP A 110 1.18 -18.47 -6.67
C ASP A 110 1.51 -17.37 -5.63
N PRO A 111 2.63 -16.67 -5.80
CA PRO A 111 3.01 -15.61 -4.86
C PRO A 111 1.94 -14.51 -4.80
N PRO A 112 1.71 -13.91 -3.62
CA PRO A 112 0.74 -12.84 -3.46
C PRO A 112 0.99 -11.68 -4.41
N ARG A 113 -0.09 -11.15 -4.98
CA ARG A 113 -0.05 -9.95 -5.81
C ARG A 113 -0.28 -8.73 -4.94
N ILE A 114 0.42 -7.63 -5.25
CA ILE A 114 0.19 -6.35 -4.61
C ILE A 114 -0.76 -5.53 -5.47
N LEU A 115 -1.80 -4.99 -4.83
CA LEU A 115 -2.80 -4.13 -5.46
C LEU A 115 -2.71 -2.73 -4.84
N LEU A 116 -2.64 -1.71 -5.67
CA LEU A 116 -2.69 -0.32 -5.21
C LEU A 116 -4.14 0.13 -5.06
N VAL A 117 -4.51 0.56 -3.86
CA VAL A 117 -5.78 1.25 -3.60
C VAL A 117 -5.52 2.74 -3.55
N CYS A 118 -6.18 3.52 -4.40
CA CYS A 118 -5.97 4.96 -4.49
C CYS A 118 -7.26 5.73 -4.77
N GLY A 119 -7.23 7.03 -4.55
CA GLY A 119 -8.31 7.93 -4.95
C GLY A 119 -8.30 8.21 -6.45
N ALA A 120 -9.42 8.72 -6.97
CA ALA A 120 -9.57 9.10 -8.37
C ALA A 120 -8.55 10.18 -8.79
N ASP A 121 -8.17 11.07 -7.87
CA ASP A 121 -7.16 12.11 -8.07
C ASP A 121 -5.80 11.54 -8.50
N LEU A 122 -5.37 10.42 -7.91
CA LEU A 122 -4.14 9.74 -8.33
C LEU A 122 -4.32 9.08 -9.71
N MET A 123 -5.48 8.46 -9.97
CA MET A 123 -5.74 7.84 -11.27
C MET A 123 -5.76 8.87 -12.41
N GLU A 124 -6.29 10.06 -12.20
CA GLU A 124 -6.28 11.14 -13.19
C GLU A 124 -4.85 11.50 -13.60
N THR A 125 -3.89 11.36 -12.71
CA THR A 125 -2.48 11.64 -13.01
C THR A 125 -1.85 10.68 -14.01
N PHE A 126 -2.42 9.49 -14.23
CA PHE A 126 -1.91 8.53 -15.24
C PHE A 126 -2.05 9.06 -16.68
N SER A 127 -3.00 9.98 -16.93
CA SER A 127 -3.15 10.64 -18.21
C SER A 127 -2.15 11.77 -18.46
N VAL A 128 -1.38 12.17 -17.45
CA VAL A 128 -0.42 13.28 -17.57
C VAL A 128 0.86 12.80 -18.26
N PRO A 129 1.19 13.33 -19.46
CA PRO A 129 2.36 12.88 -20.19
C PRO A 129 3.66 13.05 -19.40
N GLY A 130 4.47 12.01 -19.33
CA GLY A 130 5.81 12.02 -18.69
C GLY A 130 5.78 11.97 -17.15
N LEU A 131 4.61 11.94 -16.50
CA LEU A 131 4.52 11.81 -15.05
C LEU A 131 4.69 10.35 -14.61
N TRP A 132 4.16 9.43 -15.38
CA TRP A 132 4.26 7.98 -15.18
C TRP A 132 4.94 7.34 -16.37
N GLU A 133 5.78 6.36 -16.10
CA GLU A 133 6.35 5.51 -17.15
C GLU A 133 5.38 4.34 -17.46
N GLU A 134 5.42 3.82 -18.69
CA GLU A 134 4.56 2.69 -19.09
C GLU A 134 4.65 1.50 -18.12
N LYS A 135 5.86 1.22 -17.63
CA LYS A 135 6.11 0.17 -16.63
C LYS A 135 5.45 0.43 -15.28
N ASP A 136 5.16 1.71 -14.94
CA ASP A 136 4.56 2.08 -13.65
C ASP A 136 3.07 1.75 -13.59
N VAL A 137 2.42 1.68 -14.75
CA VAL A 137 0.97 1.47 -14.90
C VAL A 137 0.59 0.11 -15.49
N ARG A 138 1.55 -0.79 -15.68
CA ARG A 138 1.27 -2.14 -16.19
C ARG A 138 0.51 -2.98 -15.19
N ALA A 139 -0.50 -3.69 -15.68
CA ALA A 139 -1.45 -4.49 -14.91
C ALA A 139 -0.86 -5.70 -14.15
N ASP A 140 0.39 -6.06 -14.42
CA ASP A 140 1.07 -7.17 -13.74
C ASP A 140 1.55 -6.83 -12.32
N THR A 141 1.48 -5.56 -11.94
CA THR A 141 1.99 -5.06 -10.65
C THR A 141 0.94 -4.31 -9.82
N ALA A 142 -0.15 -3.80 -10.43
CA ALA A 142 -1.15 -3.04 -9.69
C ALA A 142 -2.52 -3.13 -10.37
N ILE A 143 -3.54 -3.50 -9.61
CA ILE A 143 -4.94 -3.26 -9.98
C ILE A 143 -5.37 -2.04 -9.16
N PHE A 144 -5.91 -1.04 -9.85
CA PHE A 144 -6.33 0.20 -9.23
C PHE A 144 -7.80 0.15 -8.86
N PHE A 145 -8.11 0.52 -7.63
CA PHE A 145 -9.45 0.85 -7.21
C PHE A 145 -9.50 2.35 -6.97
N ALA A 146 -10.32 3.06 -7.74
CA ALA A 146 -10.61 4.46 -7.50
C ALA A 146 -11.92 4.59 -6.74
N PHE A 147 -11.90 5.39 -5.70
CA PHE A 147 -13.08 5.83 -4.97
C PHE A 147 -13.25 7.34 -5.18
N ASN A 148 -14.44 7.77 -5.54
CA ASN A 148 -14.83 9.18 -5.59
C ASN A 148 -15.24 9.67 -4.20
#